data_b8adb7a2fec7a957383bfede9316f08c
#
_entry.id   b8adb7a2fec7a957383bfede9316f08c
#
_cell.length_a   1.000
_cell.length_b   1.000
_cell.length_c   1.000
_cell.angle_alpha   90.00
_cell.angle_beta   90.00
_cell.angle_gamma   90.00
#
_symmetry.space_group_name_H-M   'P 1'
#
loop_
_entity.id
_entity.type
_entity.pdbx_description
1 polymer ?
#
loop_
_entity_poly.entity_id
_entity_poly.type
_entity_poly.pdbx_seq_one_letter_code
_entity_poly.pdbx_strand_id
1 'polypeptide(L)'
;MRPGKALRLLPRCYGDNSLLKRRGFILLCSHMRARTTLLSHIVGSHRSVCGYAELHQKLRGWPDLVELCAKAEDASGKTAAHRYVLDKIVHNLPIRQSILDRDDTSMIVMVRDPLQTIRSILEIKAGGIDDLEGACDYYAARLAALRELIGRRRGRVFYLDSEALVERTADTLSALSRHLAIAPELSENYRLFKHTGKPKHGDMSENIRAGRIVHDKEPTEPVFQNAERLDEMQGIYESFRKFAGENTEHHVFA
;
A
#
# COMPACT_ATOMS: atom_id res chain seq x y z
N MET A 1 16.61 10.57 14.28
CA MET A 1 16.00 11.85 13.81
C MET A 1 17.07 12.94 13.89
N ARG A 2 17.21 13.79 12.87
CA ARG A 2 18.16 14.92 12.91
C ARG A 2 17.63 15.97 13.91
N PRO A 3 18.50 16.62 14.74
CA PRO A 3 18.06 17.55 15.80
C PRO A 3 17.10 18.66 15.33
N GLY A 4 17.31 19.22 14.15
CA GLY A 4 16.42 20.25 13.59
C GLY A 4 15.04 19.78 13.20
N LYS A 5 14.83 18.46 12.98
CA LYS A 5 13.49 17.90 12.71
C LYS A 5 12.71 17.70 14.01
N ALA A 6 13.39 17.30 15.11
CA ALA A 6 12.76 17.18 16.41
C ALA A 6 12.16 18.51 16.86
N LEU A 7 12.91 19.59 16.70
CA LEU A 7 12.46 20.94 17.08
C LEU A 7 11.20 21.39 16.35
N ARG A 8 11.05 21.02 15.06
CA ARG A 8 9.85 21.35 14.25
C ARG A 8 8.60 20.56 14.65
N LEU A 9 8.77 19.39 15.26
CA LEU A 9 7.66 18.54 15.69
C LEU A 9 7.19 18.85 17.12
N LEU A 10 8.02 19.49 17.94
CA LEU A 10 7.71 19.79 19.33
C LEU A 10 6.36 20.49 19.53
N PRO A 11 6.01 21.56 18.78
CA PRO A 11 4.72 22.21 18.96
C PRO A 11 3.52 21.30 18.65
N ARG A 12 3.71 20.32 17.77
CA ARG A 12 2.67 19.34 17.38
C ARG A 12 2.55 18.16 18.35
N CYS A 13 3.40 18.07 19.34
CA CYS A 13 3.37 17.01 20.36
C CYS A 13 2.44 17.30 21.53
N TYR A 14 1.86 18.49 21.59
CA TYR A 14 1.02 18.94 22.70
C TYR A 14 -0.41 19.23 22.23
N GLY A 15 -1.35 19.18 23.18
CA GLY A 15 -2.78 19.45 22.94
C GLY A 15 -3.58 18.24 22.44
N ASP A 16 -4.85 18.48 22.11
CA ASP A 16 -5.83 17.44 21.74
C ASP A 16 -5.48 16.72 20.44
N ASN A 17 -4.76 17.38 19.55
CA ASN A 17 -4.28 16.83 18.27
C ASN A 17 -2.82 16.38 18.31
N SER A 18 -2.29 16.04 19.50
CA SER A 18 -0.90 15.65 19.68
C SER A 18 -0.48 14.47 18.81
N LEU A 19 0.69 14.60 18.16
CA LEU A 19 1.34 13.50 17.42
C LEU A 19 1.71 12.32 18.32
N LEU A 20 1.81 12.52 19.64
CA LEU A 20 2.11 11.48 20.62
C LEU A 20 0.87 10.69 21.07
N LYS A 21 -0.34 11.11 20.66
CA LYS A 21 -1.56 10.37 20.96
C LYS A 21 -1.50 8.96 20.40
N ARG A 22 -1.94 7.97 21.19
CA ARG A 22 -1.96 6.56 20.76
C ARG A 22 -2.86 6.40 19.54
N ARG A 23 -2.32 5.77 18.48
CA ARG A 23 -3.00 5.47 17.21
C ARG A 23 -2.60 4.12 16.71
N GLY A 24 -3.47 3.53 15.90
CA GLY A 24 -3.12 2.40 15.08
C GLY A 24 -2.38 2.82 13.81
N PHE A 25 -1.70 1.87 13.20
CA PHE A 25 -0.98 2.05 11.94
C PHE A 25 -1.49 1.06 10.91
N ILE A 26 -1.66 1.51 9.68
CA ILE A 26 -1.99 0.69 8.52
C ILE A 26 -0.79 0.76 7.58
N LEU A 27 -0.12 -0.36 7.39
CA LEU A 27 0.99 -0.49 6.45
C LEU A 27 0.50 -1.20 5.19
N LEU A 28 0.30 -0.45 4.11
CA LEU A 28 -0.06 -0.98 2.80
C LEU A 28 1.23 -1.35 2.06
N CYS A 29 1.63 -2.61 2.17
CA CYS A 29 2.84 -3.15 1.57
C CYS A 29 2.54 -3.79 0.21
N SER A 30 3.30 -3.45 -0.82
CA SER A 30 3.05 -3.90 -2.19
C SER A 30 4.27 -3.72 -3.08
N HIS A 31 4.12 -3.98 -4.36
CA HIS A 31 5.05 -3.59 -5.42
C HIS A 31 4.51 -2.39 -6.23
N MET A 32 5.34 -1.79 -7.07
CA MET A 32 4.90 -0.76 -8.01
C MET A 32 3.83 -1.32 -8.96
N ARG A 33 2.93 -0.45 -9.41
CA ARG A 33 1.88 -0.76 -10.41
C ARG A 33 0.83 -1.79 -9.98
N ALA A 34 0.71 -2.07 -8.66
CA ALA A 34 -0.31 -2.97 -8.10
C ALA A 34 -1.60 -2.24 -7.66
N ARG A 35 -2.01 -1.17 -8.30
CA ARG A 35 -3.20 -0.36 -7.95
C ARG A 35 -3.21 0.18 -6.51
N THR A 36 -2.04 0.25 -5.86
CA THR A 36 -1.92 0.71 -4.47
C THR A 36 -2.35 2.16 -4.28
N THR A 37 -2.24 3.00 -5.31
CA THR A 37 -2.74 4.38 -5.26
C THR A 37 -4.26 4.40 -5.12
N LEU A 38 -4.98 3.54 -5.85
CA LEU A 38 -6.43 3.38 -5.73
C LEU A 38 -6.82 2.95 -4.32
N LEU A 39 -6.25 1.84 -3.82
CA LEU A 39 -6.58 1.34 -2.48
C LEU A 39 -6.22 2.36 -1.39
N SER A 40 -5.06 3.02 -1.50
CA SER A 40 -4.66 4.03 -0.50
C SER A 40 -5.57 5.26 -0.49
N HIS A 41 -6.15 5.64 -1.63
CA HIS A 41 -7.15 6.71 -1.71
C HIS A 41 -8.47 6.29 -1.06
N ILE A 42 -8.94 5.06 -1.32
CA ILE A 42 -10.15 4.50 -0.69
C ILE A 42 -9.99 4.48 0.83
N VAL A 43 -8.95 3.83 1.34
CA VAL A 43 -8.69 3.71 2.79
C VAL A 43 -8.42 5.08 3.41
N GLY A 44 -7.59 5.90 2.76
CA GLY A 44 -7.26 7.25 3.21
C GLY A 44 -8.44 8.22 3.21
N SER A 45 -9.49 7.95 2.43
CA SER A 45 -10.72 8.75 2.42
C SER A 45 -11.57 8.53 3.66
N HIS A 46 -11.45 7.36 4.30
CA HIS A 46 -12.23 7.06 5.48
C HIS A 46 -11.94 8.04 6.64
N ARG A 47 -12.99 8.45 7.37
CA ARG A 47 -12.89 9.45 8.44
C ARG A 47 -11.94 9.07 9.58
N SER A 48 -11.75 7.77 9.84
CA SER A 48 -10.86 7.27 10.89
C SER A 48 -9.40 7.12 10.46
N VAL A 49 -9.06 7.43 9.20
CA VAL A 49 -7.73 7.21 8.64
C VAL A 49 -7.10 8.54 8.23
N CYS A 50 -5.84 8.74 8.61
CA CYS A 50 -4.98 9.84 8.19
C CYS A 50 -3.85 9.27 7.32
N GLY A 51 -3.62 9.85 6.14
CA GLY A 51 -2.62 9.38 5.20
C GLY A 51 -3.23 8.64 3.99
N TYR A 52 -2.53 8.69 2.87
CA TYR A 52 -2.86 8.01 1.62
C TYR A 52 -1.62 7.86 0.72
N ALA A 53 -0.58 8.65 0.99
CA ALA A 53 0.59 8.76 0.14
C ALA A 53 1.66 7.73 0.52
N GLU A 54 2.64 7.58 -0.36
CA GLU A 54 3.89 6.93 -0.08
C GLU A 54 4.83 7.93 0.59
N LEU A 55 5.12 7.71 1.86
CA LEU A 55 5.84 8.69 2.69
C LEU A 55 7.33 8.40 2.79
N HIS A 56 7.79 7.29 2.19
CA HIS A 56 9.20 6.84 2.21
C HIS A 56 9.80 6.85 3.62
N GLN A 57 8.99 6.46 4.61
CA GLN A 57 9.39 6.48 6.01
C GLN A 57 10.03 5.16 6.42
N LYS A 58 11.27 5.21 6.89
CA LYS A 58 11.92 4.06 7.57
C LYS A 58 11.26 3.89 8.94
N LEU A 59 10.88 2.67 9.30
CA LEU A 59 10.19 2.38 10.55
C LEU A 59 11.10 1.60 11.50
N ARG A 60 12.03 2.30 12.16
CA ARG A 60 13.05 1.73 13.04
C ARG A 60 12.72 1.87 14.53
N GLY A 61 11.70 2.65 14.89
CA GLY A 61 11.28 2.87 16.27
C GLY A 61 10.29 4.00 16.42
N TRP A 62 9.96 4.31 17.67
CA TRP A 62 8.97 5.32 18.03
C TRP A 62 9.17 6.71 17.38
N PRO A 63 10.39 7.27 17.31
CA PRO A 63 10.58 8.56 16.65
C PRO A 63 10.19 8.56 15.17
N ASP A 64 10.40 7.43 14.48
CA ASP A 64 10.02 7.28 13.08
C ASP A 64 8.49 7.21 12.93
N LEU A 65 7.76 6.63 13.90
CA LEU A 65 6.29 6.64 13.91
C LEU A 65 5.73 8.04 14.15
N VAL A 66 6.34 8.85 15.01
CA VAL A 66 5.94 10.25 15.21
C VAL A 66 6.17 11.06 13.92
N GLU A 67 7.30 10.85 13.25
CA GLU A 67 7.57 11.48 11.95
C GLU A 67 6.57 11.01 10.88
N LEU A 68 6.20 9.72 10.89
CA LEU A 68 5.17 9.18 9.99
C LEU A 68 3.83 9.88 10.20
N CYS A 69 3.40 10.05 11.46
CA CYS A 69 2.17 10.79 11.77
C CYS A 69 2.20 12.20 11.19
N ALA A 70 3.28 12.94 11.40
CA ALA A 70 3.43 14.31 10.88
C ALA A 70 3.37 14.37 9.35
N LYS A 71 4.07 13.45 8.67
CA LYS A 71 4.04 13.37 7.20
C LYS A 71 2.66 13.01 6.66
N ALA A 72 1.96 12.08 7.32
CA ALA A 72 0.61 11.67 6.91
C ALA A 72 -0.40 12.82 7.05
N GLU A 73 -0.31 13.61 8.12
CA GLU A 73 -1.11 14.81 8.29
C GLU A 73 -0.83 15.85 7.21
N ASP A 74 0.44 16.13 6.94
CA ASP A 74 0.85 17.10 5.94
C ASP A 74 0.41 16.69 4.51
N ALA A 75 0.49 15.38 4.20
CA ALA A 75 0.08 14.87 2.90
C ALA A 75 -1.45 14.86 2.72
N SER A 76 -2.20 14.45 3.75
CA SER A 76 -3.65 14.25 3.64
C SER A 76 -4.47 15.52 3.94
N GLY A 77 -3.87 16.55 4.55
CA GLY A 77 -4.57 17.72 5.06
C GLY A 77 -5.52 17.40 6.22
N LYS A 78 -5.35 16.24 6.86
CA LYS A 78 -6.12 15.80 8.02
C LYS A 78 -5.30 16.02 9.29
N THR A 79 -5.97 16.25 10.40
CA THR A 79 -5.32 16.42 11.71
C THR A 79 -5.22 15.09 12.48
N ALA A 80 -4.42 15.09 13.53
CA ALA A 80 -4.09 13.92 14.34
C ALA A 80 -5.26 13.25 15.11
N ALA A 81 -6.49 13.72 14.97
CA ALA A 81 -7.67 13.16 15.64
C ALA A 81 -8.10 11.77 15.12
N HIS A 82 -7.41 11.25 14.09
CA HIS A 82 -7.79 9.98 13.44
C HIS A 82 -7.27 8.76 14.22
N ARG A 83 -8.05 7.66 14.15
CA ARG A 83 -7.72 6.40 14.82
C ARG A 83 -6.50 5.72 14.23
N TYR A 84 -6.31 5.83 12.90
CA TYR A 84 -5.25 5.17 12.15
C TYR A 84 -4.40 6.16 11.35
N VAL A 85 -3.13 5.82 11.20
CA VAL A 85 -2.20 6.45 10.25
C VAL A 85 -1.84 5.43 9.18
N LEU A 86 -2.06 5.78 7.91
CA LEU A 86 -1.74 4.94 6.75
C LEU A 86 -0.45 5.38 6.09
N ASP A 87 0.44 4.42 5.83
CA ASP A 87 1.58 4.57 4.92
C ASP A 87 1.52 3.52 3.82
N LYS A 88 1.80 3.94 2.59
CA LYS A 88 1.93 3.07 1.42
C LYS A 88 3.41 2.77 1.19
N ILE A 89 3.77 1.47 1.19
CA ILE A 89 5.15 0.98 1.13
C ILE A 89 5.32 0.08 -0.08
N VAL A 90 5.79 0.64 -1.20
CA VAL A 90 6.03 -0.10 -2.45
C VAL A 90 7.52 -0.38 -2.73
N HIS A 91 8.39 0.05 -1.83
CA HIS A 91 9.84 -0.18 -1.88
C HIS A 91 10.35 -0.95 -0.67
N ASN A 92 11.55 -1.49 -0.76
CA ASN A 92 12.20 -2.21 0.33
C ASN A 92 12.71 -1.23 1.40
N LEU A 93 11.81 -0.76 2.24
CA LEU A 93 12.14 0.09 3.39
C LEU A 93 12.30 -0.77 4.66
N PRO A 94 13.29 -0.49 5.51
CA PRO A 94 13.48 -1.23 6.74
C PRO A 94 12.33 -0.97 7.71
N ILE A 95 11.67 -2.05 8.14
CA ILE A 95 10.67 -2.06 9.20
C ILE A 95 11.20 -2.93 10.33
N ARG A 96 11.37 -2.35 11.51
CA ARG A 96 11.87 -3.07 12.69
C ARG A 96 10.82 -4.04 13.22
N GLN A 97 11.27 -5.18 13.74
CA GLN A 97 10.38 -6.21 14.30
C GLN A 97 9.43 -5.64 15.36
N SER A 98 9.93 -4.79 16.27
CA SER A 98 9.11 -4.14 17.29
C SER A 98 7.96 -3.25 16.76
N ILE A 99 8.00 -2.84 15.49
CA ILE A 99 6.88 -2.13 14.84
C ILE A 99 5.90 -3.15 14.25
N LEU A 100 6.41 -4.23 13.68
CA LEU A 100 5.58 -5.32 13.17
C LEU A 100 4.81 -6.02 14.30
N ASP A 101 5.40 -6.21 15.47
CA ASP A 101 4.81 -6.90 16.62
C ASP A 101 3.76 -6.07 17.39
N ARG A 102 3.55 -4.82 17.02
CA ARG A 102 2.56 -3.97 17.69
C ARG A 102 1.13 -4.45 17.42
N ASP A 103 0.31 -4.54 18.45
CA ASP A 103 -1.11 -4.91 18.35
C ASP A 103 -1.95 -3.86 17.61
N ASP A 104 -1.49 -2.61 17.60
CA ASP A 104 -2.16 -1.49 16.92
C ASP A 104 -1.65 -1.25 15.49
N THR A 105 -0.84 -2.16 14.94
CA THR A 105 -0.42 -2.16 13.54
C THR A 105 -1.19 -3.21 12.74
N SER A 106 -1.83 -2.82 11.66
CA SER A 106 -2.42 -3.71 10.66
C SER A 106 -1.58 -3.66 9.39
N MET A 107 -1.34 -4.80 8.77
CA MET A 107 -0.62 -4.88 7.50
C MET A 107 -1.57 -5.37 6.41
N ILE A 108 -1.60 -4.64 5.31
CA ILE A 108 -2.26 -5.04 4.07
C ILE A 108 -1.16 -5.36 3.08
N VAL A 109 -1.16 -6.56 2.53
CA VAL A 109 -0.27 -6.95 1.44
C VAL A 109 -1.09 -7.08 0.18
N MET A 110 -0.77 -6.27 -0.83
CA MET A 110 -1.49 -6.24 -2.10
C MET A 110 -0.55 -6.59 -3.23
N VAL A 111 -0.93 -7.56 -4.03
CA VAL A 111 -0.13 -8.02 -5.19
C VAL A 111 -1.00 -8.03 -6.43
N ARG A 112 -0.41 -7.76 -7.58
CA ARG A 112 -1.06 -7.76 -8.88
C ARG A 112 -0.42 -8.82 -9.76
N ASP A 113 -1.22 -9.36 -10.67
CA ASP A 113 -0.77 -10.26 -11.74
C ASP A 113 0.56 -9.80 -12.37
N PRO A 114 1.53 -10.71 -12.60
CA PRO A 114 2.86 -10.35 -13.12
C PRO A 114 2.82 -9.73 -14.50
N LEU A 115 2.00 -10.26 -15.42
CA LEU A 115 1.95 -9.77 -16.80
C LEU A 115 1.44 -8.34 -16.85
N GLN A 116 0.39 -8.05 -16.10
CA GLN A 116 -0.19 -6.71 -15.97
C GLN A 116 0.78 -5.73 -15.29
N THR A 117 1.51 -6.22 -14.31
CA THR A 117 2.49 -5.41 -13.56
C THR A 117 3.69 -5.06 -14.43
N ILE A 118 4.31 -6.05 -15.05
CA ILE A 118 5.50 -5.91 -15.89
C ILE A 118 5.19 -4.99 -17.07
N ARG A 119 4.06 -5.23 -17.75
CA ARG A 119 3.57 -4.33 -18.79
C ARG A 119 3.50 -2.88 -18.32
N SER A 120 2.81 -2.66 -17.20
CA SER A 120 2.62 -1.31 -16.67
C SER A 120 3.91 -0.65 -16.19
N ILE A 121 4.92 -1.43 -15.76
CA ILE A 121 6.27 -0.91 -15.45
C ILE A 121 6.94 -0.40 -16.72
N LEU A 122 6.94 -1.22 -17.78
CA LEU A 122 7.62 -0.91 -19.05
C LEU A 122 6.96 0.27 -19.79
N GLU A 123 5.62 0.34 -19.82
CA GLU A 123 4.87 1.41 -20.46
C GLU A 123 5.26 2.81 -19.96
N ILE A 124 5.50 2.96 -18.66
CA ILE A 124 5.81 4.26 -18.05
C ILE A 124 7.24 4.35 -17.51
N LYS A 125 8.07 3.32 -17.75
CA LYS A 125 9.44 3.21 -17.22
C LYS A 125 9.48 3.43 -15.70
N ALA A 126 8.57 2.76 -14.99
CA ALA A 126 8.42 2.94 -13.55
C ALA A 126 9.71 2.60 -12.80
N GLY A 127 10.17 3.49 -11.93
CA GLY A 127 11.43 3.31 -11.20
C GLY A 127 12.70 3.38 -12.06
N GLY A 128 12.57 3.82 -13.32
CA GLY A 128 13.67 3.85 -14.29
C GLY A 128 13.94 2.49 -14.96
N ILE A 129 13.03 1.54 -14.81
CA ILE A 129 13.10 0.21 -15.44
C ILE A 129 12.53 0.32 -16.85
N ASP A 130 13.30 -0.04 -17.86
CA ASP A 130 12.94 0.10 -19.26
C ASP A 130 13.12 -1.17 -20.10
N ASP A 131 13.51 -2.28 -19.47
CA ASP A 131 13.62 -3.59 -20.11
C ASP A 131 12.87 -4.69 -19.33
N LEU A 132 12.61 -5.81 -20.02
CA LEU A 132 11.83 -6.92 -19.49
C LEU A 132 12.52 -7.60 -18.31
N GLU A 133 13.83 -7.82 -18.41
CA GLU A 133 14.61 -8.50 -17.37
C GLU A 133 14.58 -7.70 -16.07
N GLY A 134 14.86 -6.41 -16.14
CA GLY A 134 14.80 -5.52 -14.97
C GLY A 134 13.40 -5.47 -14.34
N ALA A 135 12.33 -5.53 -15.15
CA ALA A 135 10.96 -5.57 -14.66
C ALA A 135 10.63 -6.90 -13.95
N CYS A 136 11.06 -8.03 -14.52
CA CYS A 136 10.92 -9.36 -13.91
C CYS A 136 11.72 -9.46 -12.60
N ASP A 137 12.99 -9.06 -12.62
CA ASP A 137 13.87 -9.08 -11.44
C ASP A 137 13.30 -8.22 -10.31
N TYR A 138 12.81 -7.03 -10.63
CA TYR A 138 12.13 -6.17 -9.66
C TYR A 138 10.91 -6.88 -9.05
N TYR A 139 10.05 -7.48 -9.90
CA TYR A 139 8.83 -8.15 -9.45
C TYR A 139 9.16 -9.32 -8.52
N ALA A 140 10.06 -10.21 -8.94
CA ALA A 140 10.48 -11.37 -8.14
C ALA A 140 11.10 -10.95 -6.80
N ALA A 141 12.05 -10.02 -6.82
CA ALA A 141 12.70 -9.51 -5.61
C ALA A 141 11.69 -8.86 -4.65
N ARG A 142 10.69 -8.17 -5.20
CA ARG A 142 9.67 -7.53 -4.37
C ARG A 142 8.71 -8.54 -3.73
N LEU A 143 8.29 -9.57 -4.44
CA LEU A 143 7.49 -10.66 -3.87
C LEU A 143 8.26 -11.41 -2.78
N ALA A 144 9.55 -11.68 -2.99
CA ALA A 144 10.41 -12.28 -1.95
C ALA A 144 10.44 -11.43 -0.67
N ALA A 145 10.60 -10.11 -0.80
CA ALA A 145 10.58 -9.19 0.34
C ALA A 145 9.21 -9.13 1.05
N LEU A 146 8.11 -9.19 0.29
CA LEU A 146 6.76 -9.24 0.87
C LEU A 146 6.51 -10.56 1.60
N ARG A 147 7.00 -11.68 1.05
CA ARG A 147 6.95 -13.00 1.71
C ARG A 147 7.68 -12.98 3.06
N GLU A 148 8.87 -12.39 3.10
CA GLU A 148 9.62 -12.19 4.34
C GLU A 148 8.82 -11.35 5.35
N LEU A 149 8.22 -10.25 4.92
CA LEU A 149 7.41 -9.38 5.77
C LEU A 149 6.20 -10.12 6.38
N ILE A 150 5.48 -10.91 5.58
CA ILE A 150 4.38 -11.76 6.07
C ILE A 150 4.90 -12.75 7.10
N GLY A 151 6.00 -13.46 6.82
CA GLY A 151 6.60 -14.43 7.73
C GLY A 151 7.08 -13.83 9.05
N ARG A 152 7.53 -12.58 9.02
CA ARG A 152 7.95 -11.82 10.21
C ARG A 152 6.78 -11.25 11.01
N ARG A 153 5.64 -11.00 10.37
CA ARG A 153 4.46 -10.44 11.02
C ARG A 153 3.63 -11.56 11.66
N ARG A 154 3.50 -11.52 12.96
CA ARG A 154 2.57 -12.40 13.71
C ARG A 154 1.25 -11.66 13.92
N GLY A 155 0.13 -12.22 13.43
CA GLY A 155 -1.21 -11.65 13.60
C GLY A 155 -1.65 -10.84 12.37
N ARG A 156 -2.34 -9.76 12.55
CA ARG A 156 -3.21 -9.03 11.62
C ARG A 156 -2.57 -8.66 10.27
N VAL A 157 -2.60 -9.59 9.33
CA VAL A 157 -2.23 -9.38 7.92
C VAL A 157 -3.44 -9.67 7.06
N PHE A 158 -3.76 -8.75 6.16
CA PHE A 158 -4.77 -8.90 5.12
C PHE A 158 -4.07 -9.01 3.76
N TYR A 159 -4.28 -10.11 3.07
CA TYR A 159 -3.78 -10.29 1.71
C TYR A 159 -4.87 -9.96 0.68
N LEU A 160 -4.48 -9.33 -0.43
CA LEU A 160 -5.38 -8.91 -1.49
C LEU A 160 -4.72 -9.05 -2.86
N ASP A 161 -5.34 -9.82 -3.76
CA ASP A 161 -5.08 -9.69 -5.20
C ASP A 161 -5.65 -8.36 -5.69
N SER A 162 -4.88 -7.58 -6.41
CA SER A 162 -5.31 -6.24 -6.83
C SER A 162 -6.50 -6.25 -7.79
N GLU A 163 -6.68 -7.32 -8.51
CA GLU A 163 -7.79 -7.56 -9.43
C GLU A 163 -9.12 -7.63 -8.66
N ALA A 164 -9.14 -8.30 -7.51
CA ALA A 164 -10.32 -8.41 -6.67
C ALA A 164 -10.85 -7.05 -6.18
N LEU A 165 -9.97 -6.05 -6.06
CA LEU A 165 -10.41 -4.68 -5.72
C LEU A 165 -11.36 -4.10 -6.78
N VAL A 166 -11.18 -4.46 -8.05
CA VAL A 166 -11.98 -3.96 -9.17
C VAL A 166 -13.11 -4.93 -9.53
N GLU A 167 -12.83 -6.24 -9.53
CA GLU A 167 -13.77 -7.27 -9.98
C GLU A 167 -14.79 -7.64 -8.91
N ARG A 168 -14.39 -7.59 -7.63
CA ARG A 168 -15.18 -7.97 -6.46
C ARG A 168 -15.21 -6.85 -5.42
N THR A 169 -15.40 -5.62 -5.88
CA THR A 169 -15.26 -4.38 -5.09
C THR A 169 -16.00 -4.43 -3.76
N ALA A 170 -17.31 -4.73 -3.77
CA ALA A 170 -18.13 -4.69 -2.56
C ALA A 170 -17.64 -5.69 -1.50
N ASP A 171 -17.38 -6.94 -1.89
CA ASP A 171 -16.90 -7.99 -0.99
C ASP A 171 -15.53 -7.64 -0.43
N THR A 172 -14.63 -7.15 -1.29
CA THR A 172 -13.27 -6.76 -0.94
C THR A 172 -13.26 -5.62 0.07
N LEU A 173 -14.04 -4.56 -0.18
CA LEU A 173 -14.10 -3.41 0.73
C LEU A 173 -14.78 -3.76 2.06
N SER A 174 -15.80 -4.62 2.06
CA SER A 174 -16.43 -5.11 3.28
C SER A 174 -15.47 -5.98 4.10
N ALA A 175 -14.76 -6.92 3.47
CA ALA A 175 -13.75 -7.74 4.15
C ALA A 175 -12.63 -6.90 4.76
N LEU A 176 -12.12 -5.91 4.00
CA LEU A 176 -11.07 -5.01 4.48
C LEU A 176 -11.56 -4.10 5.62
N SER A 177 -12.81 -3.63 5.56
CA SER A 177 -13.42 -2.82 6.63
C SER A 177 -13.53 -3.59 7.95
N ARG A 178 -13.91 -4.87 7.87
CA ARG A 178 -13.94 -5.77 9.04
C ARG A 178 -12.53 -6.00 9.60
N HIS A 179 -11.55 -6.28 8.74
CA HIS A 179 -10.15 -6.46 9.16
C HIS A 179 -9.59 -5.23 9.88
N LEU A 180 -9.86 -4.03 9.37
CA LEU A 180 -9.43 -2.77 9.97
C LEU A 180 -10.31 -2.33 11.16
N ALA A 181 -11.42 -3.00 11.41
CA ALA A 181 -12.43 -2.64 12.41
C ALA A 181 -12.85 -1.16 12.31
N ILE A 182 -13.22 -0.72 11.09
CA ILE A 182 -13.66 0.65 10.79
C ILE A 182 -15.14 0.69 10.39
N ALA A 183 -15.81 1.78 10.77
CA ALA A 183 -17.21 2.04 10.43
C ALA A 183 -17.40 3.54 10.13
N PRO A 184 -18.24 3.90 9.14
CA PRO A 184 -18.90 3.02 8.17
C PRO A 184 -17.90 2.22 7.34
N GLU A 185 -18.37 1.21 6.57
CA GLU A 185 -17.50 0.46 5.66
C GLU A 185 -16.85 1.37 4.60
N LEU A 186 -15.71 0.92 4.06
CA LEU A 186 -15.05 1.57 2.93
C LEU A 186 -15.98 1.64 1.73
N SER A 187 -15.88 2.73 0.99
CA SER A 187 -16.67 2.98 -0.22
C SER A 187 -15.79 2.94 -1.46
N GLU A 188 -16.34 2.52 -2.59
CA GLU A 188 -15.67 2.64 -3.88
C GLU A 188 -15.39 4.11 -4.29
N ASN A 189 -16.12 5.05 -3.70
CA ASN A 189 -15.91 6.48 -3.88
C ASN A 189 -14.84 6.98 -2.91
N TYR A 190 -13.92 7.79 -3.41
CA TYR A 190 -12.81 8.33 -2.63
C TYR A 190 -12.55 9.81 -2.93
N ARG A 191 -11.90 10.46 -1.98
CA ARG A 191 -11.49 11.86 -2.11
C ARG A 191 -10.27 11.97 -3.01
N LEU A 192 -10.24 13.03 -3.80
CA LEU A 192 -9.01 13.48 -4.46
C LEU A 192 -8.17 14.28 -3.46
N PHE A 193 -6.93 13.87 -3.30
CA PHE A 193 -5.98 14.55 -2.42
C PHE A 193 -5.07 15.49 -3.19
N LYS A 194 -4.32 16.33 -2.50
CA LYS A 194 -3.46 17.37 -3.06
C LYS A 194 -2.51 16.88 -4.17
N HIS A 195 -2.06 15.65 -4.09
CA HIS A 195 -1.10 15.08 -5.05
C HIS A 195 -1.69 14.00 -5.96
N THR A 196 -3.01 13.78 -5.95
CA THR A 196 -3.67 12.82 -6.85
C THR A 196 -3.39 13.17 -8.30
N GLY A 197 -2.95 12.18 -9.08
CA GLY A 197 -2.65 12.33 -10.50
C GLY A 197 -1.44 13.21 -10.83
N LYS A 198 -0.61 13.57 -9.85
CA LYS A 198 0.61 14.36 -10.07
C LYS A 198 1.83 13.47 -10.28
N PRO A 199 2.82 13.88 -11.11
CA PRO A 199 4.07 13.16 -11.30
C PRO A 199 4.76 12.85 -9.97
N LYS A 200 5.36 11.66 -9.86
CA LYS A 200 6.08 11.17 -8.67
C LYS A 200 5.21 10.91 -7.42
N HIS A 201 3.89 10.93 -7.55
CA HIS A 201 2.96 10.69 -6.44
C HIS A 201 2.04 9.47 -6.65
N GLY A 202 2.47 8.50 -7.43
CA GLY A 202 1.75 7.26 -7.71
C GLY A 202 1.10 7.26 -9.08
N ASP A 203 -0.16 6.88 -9.17
CA ASP A 203 -0.89 6.78 -10.43
C ASP A 203 -1.22 8.17 -11.00
N MET A 204 -0.92 8.36 -12.30
CA MET A 204 -1.18 9.60 -13.05
C MET A 204 -2.33 9.45 -14.05
N SER A 205 -2.96 8.28 -14.14
CA SER A 205 -4.05 8.02 -15.08
C SER A 205 -5.28 8.90 -14.80
N GLU A 206 -6.14 9.06 -15.79
CA GLU A 206 -7.43 9.72 -15.61
C GLU A 206 -8.34 8.92 -14.65
N ASN A 207 -8.19 7.59 -14.61
CA ASN A 207 -8.98 6.72 -13.74
C ASN A 207 -8.84 7.09 -12.26
N ILE A 208 -7.62 7.46 -11.79
CA ILE A 208 -7.45 7.88 -10.39
C ILE A 208 -8.12 9.22 -10.08
N ARG A 209 -8.35 10.06 -11.11
CA ARG A 209 -9.03 11.36 -10.97
C ARG A 209 -10.54 11.24 -10.97
N ALA A 210 -11.10 10.08 -11.30
CA ALA A 210 -12.54 9.86 -11.31
C ALA A 210 -13.18 9.95 -9.92
N GLY A 211 -12.40 9.81 -8.83
CA GLY A 211 -12.89 9.82 -7.45
C GLY A 211 -13.73 8.60 -7.08
N ARG A 212 -13.71 7.58 -7.92
CA ARG A 212 -14.39 6.28 -7.73
C ARG A 212 -13.62 5.17 -8.44
N ILE A 213 -13.88 3.91 -8.10
CA ILE A 213 -13.36 2.79 -8.86
C ILE A 213 -13.93 2.84 -10.28
N VAL A 214 -13.05 2.71 -11.27
CA VAL A 214 -13.42 2.58 -12.68
C VAL A 214 -13.24 1.11 -13.05
N HIS A 215 -14.32 0.49 -13.55
CA HIS A 215 -14.39 -0.94 -13.87
C HIS A 215 -14.07 -1.18 -15.36
N ASP A 216 -13.12 -0.46 -15.92
CA ASP A 216 -12.69 -0.69 -17.29
C ASP A 216 -12.00 -2.05 -17.41
N LYS A 217 -12.31 -2.77 -18.50
CA LYS A 217 -11.59 -3.99 -18.84
C LYS A 217 -10.15 -3.60 -19.18
N GLU A 218 -9.21 -4.21 -18.49
CA GLU A 218 -7.82 -4.08 -18.87
C GLU A 218 -7.60 -4.69 -20.26
N PRO A 219 -6.68 -4.09 -21.07
CA PRO A 219 -6.33 -4.68 -22.35
C PRO A 219 -5.82 -6.11 -22.13
N THR A 220 -6.44 -7.04 -22.81
CA THR A 220 -6.02 -8.44 -22.83
C THR A 220 -4.68 -8.55 -23.54
N GLU A 221 -3.77 -9.28 -22.91
CA GLU A 221 -2.49 -9.81 -23.37
C GLU A 221 -1.45 -8.81 -23.90
N PRO A 222 -0.39 -8.58 -23.14
CA PRO A 222 0.83 -8.00 -23.68
C PRO A 222 1.54 -9.03 -24.57
N VAL A 223 1.85 -8.65 -25.79
CA VAL A 223 2.73 -9.47 -26.65
C VAL A 223 4.17 -9.26 -26.19
N PHE A 224 4.65 -10.14 -25.34
CA PHE A 224 6.06 -10.19 -24.97
C PHE A 224 6.79 -11.28 -25.77
N GLN A 225 8.02 -11.02 -26.19
CA GLN A 225 8.82 -11.97 -26.97
C GLN A 225 9.46 -13.08 -26.13
N ASN A 226 9.50 -12.96 -24.82
CA ASN A 226 10.11 -13.94 -23.90
C ASN A 226 9.05 -14.60 -23.01
N ALA A 227 8.41 -15.66 -23.52
CA ALA A 227 7.38 -16.39 -22.80
C ALA A 227 7.94 -17.11 -21.56
N GLU A 228 9.15 -17.70 -21.64
CA GLU A 228 9.75 -18.46 -20.53
C GLU A 228 9.95 -17.61 -19.27
N ARG A 229 10.44 -16.38 -19.45
CA ARG A 229 10.66 -15.46 -18.32
C ARG A 229 9.34 -15.03 -17.66
N LEU A 230 8.30 -14.91 -18.46
CA LEU A 230 6.96 -14.56 -17.94
C LEU A 230 6.29 -15.74 -17.24
N ASP A 231 6.48 -16.96 -17.74
CA ASP A 231 6.00 -18.19 -17.09
C ASP A 231 6.69 -18.38 -15.73
N GLU A 232 7.98 -18.05 -15.62
CA GLU A 232 8.68 -18.02 -14.34
C GLU A 232 8.01 -17.02 -13.35
N MET A 233 7.71 -15.81 -13.81
CA MET A 233 7.04 -14.81 -12.95
C MET A 233 5.65 -15.26 -12.54
N GLN A 234 4.93 -15.94 -13.40
CA GLN A 234 3.64 -16.54 -13.09
C GLN A 234 3.77 -17.61 -12.00
N GLY A 235 4.76 -18.49 -12.10
CA GLY A 235 5.05 -19.50 -11.07
C GLY A 235 5.41 -18.88 -9.70
N ILE A 236 6.20 -17.80 -9.69
CA ILE A 236 6.53 -17.04 -8.49
C ILE A 236 5.26 -16.44 -7.87
N TYR A 237 4.38 -15.86 -8.68
CA TYR A 237 3.13 -15.27 -8.23
C TYR A 237 2.19 -16.32 -7.60
N GLU A 238 1.99 -17.45 -8.26
CA GLU A 238 1.14 -18.53 -7.75
C GLU A 238 1.67 -19.12 -6.44
N SER A 239 3.00 -19.32 -6.36
CA SER A 239 3.66 -19.74 -5.12
C SER A 239 3.48 -18.72 -3.99
N PHE A 240 3.54 -17.43 -4.32
CA PHE A 240 3.30 -16.35 -3.36
C PHE A 240 1.84 -16.34 -2.90
N ARG A 241 0.86 -16.44 -3.80
CA ARG A 241 -0.57 -16.49 -3.45
C ARG A 241 -0.88 -17.65 -2.49
N LYS A 242 -0.36 -18.85 -2.81
CA LYS A 242 -0.51 -20.02 -1.94
C LYS A 242 0.05 -19.75 -0.55
N PHE A 243 1.29 -19.25 -0.47
CA PHE A 243 1.92 -18.89 0.79
C PHE A 243 1.11 -17.84 1.57
N ALA A 244 0.61 -16.81 0.89
CA ALA A 244 -0.19 -15.76 1.52
C ALA A 244 -1.50 -16.31 2.09
N GLY A 245 -2.21 -17.19 1.35
CA GLY A 245 -3.42 -17.84 1.84
C GLY A 245 -3.21 -18.68 3.11
N GLU A 246 -2.03 -19.29 3.25
CA GLU A 246 -1.67 -20.11 4.40
C GLU A 246 -1.15 -19.30 5.61
N ASN A 247 -0.66 -18.07 5.39
CA ASN A 247 0.09 -17.30 6.40
C ASN A 247 -0.52 -15.91 6.71
N THR A 248 -1.71 -15.60 6.22
CA THR A 248 -2.43 -14.36 6.53
C THR A 248 -3.75 -14.64 7.23
N GLU A 249 -4.18 -13.72 8.09
CA GLU A 249 -5.43 -13.87 8.85
C GLU A 249 -6.66 -13.80 7.94
N HIS A 250 -6.60 -12.93 6.94
CA HIS A 250 -7.65 -12.75 5.95
C HIS A 250 -7.04 -12.60 4.56
N HIS A 251 -7.72 -13.15 3.56
CA HIS A 251 -7.29 -13.00 2.16
C HIS A 251 -8.48 -12.88 1.22
N VAL A 252 -8.26 -12.15 0.13
CA VAL A 252 -9.21 -12.04 -0.99
C VAL A 252 -8.44 -12.27 -2.28
N PHE A 253 -8.72 -13.39 -2.91
CA PHE A 253 -8.20 -13.73 -4.23
C PHE A 253 -9.17 -13.26 -5.32
N ALA A 254 -8.62 -12.90 -6.49
CA ALA A 254 -9.37 -12.66 -7.71
C ALA A 254 -9.88 -13.96 -8.32
#